data_eaa79f8826b10da306c41093e97536aa
#
_entry.id   eaa79f8826b10da306c41093e97536aa
#
_cell.length_a   1.000
_cell.length_b   1.000
_cell.length_c   1.000
_cell.angle_alpha   90.00
_cell.angle_beta   90.00
_cell.angle_gamma   90.00
#
_symmetry.space_group_name_H-M   'P 1'
#
loop_
_entity.id
_entity.type
_entity.pdbx_description
1 polymer ?
#
loop_
_entity_poly.entity_id
_entity_poly.type
_entity_poly.pdbx_seq_one_letter_code
_entity_poly.pdbx_strand_id
1 'polypeptide(L)'
;GGDPIAATDVLNTSLNQFGISMEDPIKAAKVMTEMMNIMSAAAQNGSAELPQIKQALEQVGMVAKTTGLSFAETNAYIQLLDQAGKKGSEGGVALRNVLTTLSEGRFTSKLAADGLKAAGISTDYLANSSIPLHERLKTLRKIQGDTALMTKVFGKENMAAAIALINTADEAEAMSKSIEGTNSAVEQAGVIMESTAEKNARLTAQVED
;
A
#
# COMPACT_ATOMS: atom_id res chain seq x y z
N GLY A 1 -8.68 -5.86 -20.29
CA GLY A 1 -8.27 -4.63 -20.95
C GLY A 1 -8.06 -3.54 -19.93
N GLY A 2 -6.85 -3.05 -19.82
CA GLY A 2 -6.54 -1.97 -18.87
C GLY A 2 -7.29 -0.69 -19.25
N ASP A 3 -7.88 -0.02 -18.28
CA ASP A 3 -8.49 1.29 -18.44
C ASP A 3 -7.41 2.38 -18.36
N PRO A 4 -7.02 3.03 -19.49
CA PRO A 4 -5.99 4.05 -19.50
C PRO A 4 -6.34 5.28 -18.63
N ILE A 5 -7.64 5.58 -18.51
CA ILE A 5 -8.12 6.69 -17.70
C ILE A 5 -7.90 6.37 -16.23
N ALA A 6 -8.30 5.18 -15.79
CA ALA A 6 -8.06 4.73 -14.41
C ALA A 6 -6.56 4.73 -14.06
N ALA A 7 -5.72 4.25 -14.97
CA ALA A 7 -4.26 4.24 -14.77
C ALA A 7 -3.69 5.66 -14.62
N THR A 8 -4.12 6.60 -15.46
CA THR A 8 -3.69 8.00 -15.39
C THR A 8 -4.16 8.68 -14.09
N ASP A 9 -5.39 8.44 -13.70
CA ASP A 9 -5.97 8.98 -12.48
C ASP A 9 -5.25 8.48 -11.21
N VAL A 10 -4.94 7.18 -11.16
CA VAL A 10 -4.18 6.59 -10.04
C VAL A 10 -2.78 7.18 -9.98
N LEU A 11 -2.12 7.33 -11.13
CA LEU A 11 -0.78 7.92 -11.20
C LEU A 11 -0.78 9.36 -10.71
N ASN A 12 -1.72 10.19 -11.16
CA ASN A 12 -1.84 11.59 -10.73
C ASN A 12 -2.10 11.68 -9.22
N THR A 13 -2.97 10.83 -8.69
CA THR A 13 -3.22 10.74 -7.24
C THR A 13 -1.93 10.38 -6.50
N SER A 14 -1.19 9.39 -6.98
CA SER A 14 0.06 8.92 -6.38
C SER A 14 1.13 10.01 -6.36
N LEU A 15 1.33 10.70 -7.48
CA LEU A 15 2.30 11.80 -7.59
C LEU A 15 2.00 12.92 -6.59
N ASN A 16 0.72 13.30 -6.49
CA ASN A 16 0.29 14.34 -5.56
C ASN A 16 0.46 13.91 -4.10
N GLN A 17 0.04 12.71 -3.74
CA GLN A 17 0.09 12.20 -2.37
C GLN A 17 1.53 11.99 -1.89
N PHE A 18 2.42 11.52 -2.77
CA PHE A 18 3.84 11.35 -2.45
C PHE A 18 4.68 12.60 -2.72
N GLY A 19 4.07 13.69 -3.20
CA GLY A 19 4.70 15.00 -3.42
C GLY A 19 5.89 14.89 -4.37
N ILE A 20 5.71 14.21 -5.49
CA ILE A 20 6.73 14.10 -6.53
C ILE A 20 6.78 15.40 -7.30
N SER A 21 7.96 16.05 -7.33
CA SER A 21 8.17 17.26 -8.10
C SER A 21 8.18 16.97 -9.60
N MET A 22 7.50 17.83 -10.36
CA MET A 22 7.46 17.79 -11.82
C MET A 22 8.40 18.82 -12.47
N GLU A 23 9.24 19.49 -11.68
CA GLU A 23 10.16 20.54 -12.17
C GLU A 23 11.25 20.00 -13.11
N ASP A 24 11.70 18.76 -12.89
CA ASP A 24 12.64 18.07 -13.77
C ASP A 24 11.87 16.98 -14.55
N PRO A 25 11.55 17.22 -15.85
CA PRO A 25 10.74 16.29 -16.64
C PRO A 25 11.35 14.89 -16.79
N ILE A 26 12.68 14.78 -16.80
CA ILE A 26 13.37 13.50 -16.98
C ILE A 26 13.25 12.66 -15.69
N LYS A 27 13.50 13.28 -14.54
CA LYS A 27 13.33 12.63 -13.25
C LYS A 27 11.88 12.29 -12.98
N ALA A 28 10.97 13.21 -13.28
CA ALA A 28 9.53 12.98 -13.15
C ALA A 28 9.08 11.77 -13.98
N ALA A 29 9.45 11.69 -15.25
CA ALA A 29 9.11 10.58 -16.12
C ALA A 29 9.63 9.23 -15.59
N LYS A 30 10.85 9.19 -15.04
CA LYS A 30 11.41 7.98 -14.42
C LYS A 30 10.59 7.55 -13.21
N VAL A 31 10.28 8.48 -12.31
CA VAL A 31 9.47 8.18 -11.11
C VAL A 31 8.06 7.74 -11.48
N MET A 32 7.44 8.39 -12.47
CA MET A 32 6.13 8.02 -12.99
C MET A 32 6.13 6.57 -13.52
N THR A 33 7.14 6.20 -14.30
CA THR A 33 7.29 4.84 -14.82
C THR A 33 7.44 3.83 -13.68
N GLU A 34 8.27 4.13 -12.69
CA GLU A 34 8.47 3.29 -11.52
C GLU A 34 7.17 3.10 -10.73
N MET A 35 6.44 4.19 -10.45
CA MET A 35 5.16 4.12 -9.75
C MET A 35 4.11 3.32 -10.52
N MET A 36 4.04 3.48 -11.83
CA MET A 36 3.16 2.68 -12.69
C MET A 36 3.52 1.19 -12.66
N ASN A 37 4.81 0.85 -12.71
CA ASN A 37 5.26 -0.53 -12.60
C ASN A 37 4.88 -1.14 -11.25
N ILE A 38 5.10 -0.42 -10.15
CA ILE A 38 4.74 -0.86 -8.79
C ILE A 38 3.23 -1.11 -8.69
N MET A 39 2.39 -0.17 -9.14
CA MET A 39 0.93 -0.33 -9.08
C MET A 39 0.44 -1.48 -9.94
N SER A 40 1.02 -1.63 -11.14
CA SER A 40 0.69 -2.73 -12.05
C SER A 40 1.07 -4.08 -11.46
N ALA A 41 2.28 -4.20 -10.90
CA ALA A 41 2.73 -5.41 -10.23
C ALA A 41 1.91 -5.70 -8.96
N ALA A 42 1.56 -4.68 -8.18
CA ALA A 42 0.71 -4.83 -7.01
C ALA A 42 -0.69 -5.35 -7.37
N ALA A 43 -1.30 -4.82 -8.42
CA ALA A 43 -2.60 -5.28 -8.90
C ALA A 43 -2.56 -6.70 -9.48
N GLN A 44 -1.43 -7.14 -10.04
CA GLN A 44 -1.26 -8.51 -10.52
C GLN A 44 -1.06 -9.52 -9.39
N ASN A 45 -0.32 -9.14 -8.37
CA ASN A 45 0.09 -10.02 -7.27
C ASN A 45 -0.87 -10.01 -6.07
N GLY A 46 -1.83 -9.07 -6.07
CA GLY A 46 -2.77 -8.88 -4.98
C GLY A 46 -4.23 -8.99 -5.40
N SER A 47 -5.14 -8.54 -4.56
CA SER A 47 -6.59 -8.55 -4.77
C SER A 47 -7.18 -7.18 -5.11
N ALA A 48 -6.52 -6.08 -4.73
CA ALA A 48 -6.95 -4.73 -5.06
C ALA A 48 -6.53 -4.37 -6.49
N GLU A 49 -7.48 -3.95 -7.29
CA GLU A 49 -7.26 -3.41 -8.63
C GLU A 49 -6.93 -1.91 -8.57
N LEU A 50 -6.53 -1.30 -9.69
CA LEU A 50 -6.15 0.12 -9.75
C LEU A 50 -7.17 1.09 -9.13
N PRO A 51 -8.50 0.93 -9.34
CA PRO A 51 -9.48 1.80 -8.69
C PRO A 51 -9.48 1.72 -7.16
N GLN A 52 -9.33 0.52 -6.59
CA GLN A 52 -9.23 0.33 -5.14
C GLN A 52 -7.92 0.87 -4.59
N ILE A 53 -6.80 0.66 -5.31
CA ILE A 53 -5.49 1.24 -4.98
C ILE A 53 -5.59 2.77 -4.93
N LYS A 54 -6.22 3.41 -5.94
CA LYS A 54 -6.46 4.85 -5.96
C LYS A 54 -7.21 5.31 -4.71
N GLN A 55 -8.37 4.71 -4.44
CA GLN A 55 -9.20 5.07 -3.29
C GLN A 55 -8.45 4.93 -1.95
N ALA A 56 -7.61 3.91 -1.82
CA ALA A 56 -6.78 3.73 -0.63
C ALA A 56 -5.69 4.80 -0.54
N LEU A 57 -4.98 5.09 -1.64
CA LEU A 57 -3.92 6.11 -1.68
C LEU A 57 -4.45 7.51 -1.37
N GLU A 58 -5.67 7.86 -1.81
CA GLU A 58 -6.33 9.12 -1.46
C GLU A 58 -6.48 9.30 0.06
N GLN A 59 -6.59 8.21 0.81
CA GLN A 59 -6.75 8.24 2.26
C GLN A 59 -5.42 8.18 3.01
N VAL A 60 -4.43 7.43 2.51
CA VAL A 60 -3.21 7.12 3.27
C VAL A 60 -1.94 7.72 2.69
N GLY A 61 -1.90 8.07 1.42
CA GLY A 61 -0.64 8.35 0.70
C GLY A 61 0.23 9.40 1.37
N MET A 62 -0.35 10.54 1.77
CA MET A 62 0.39 11.60 2.46
C MET A 62 0.93 11.15 3.83
N VAL A 63 0.13 10.42 4.60
CA VAL A 63 0.56 9.90 5.92
C VAL A 63 1.62 8.82 5.73
N ALA A 64 1.45 7.91 4.77
CA ALA A 64 2.44 6.89 4.44
C ALA A 64 3.81 7.52 4.16
N LYS A 65 3.86 8.51 3.26
CA LYS A 65 5.09 9.27 2.98
C LYS A 65 5.67 9.91 4.22
N THR A 66 4.86 10.63 4.99
CA THR A 66 5.31 11.36 6.19
C THR A 66 5.82 10.42 7.28
N THR A 67 5.28 9.20 7.35
CA THR A 67 5.69 8.18 8.32
C THR A 67 6.79 7.26 7.81
N GLY A 68 7.38 7.57 6.65
CA GLY A 68 8.55 6.90 6.11
C GLY A 68 8.28 5.64 5.30
N LEU A 69 7.02 5.35 4.93
CA LEU A 69 6.73 4.25 4.01
C LEU A 69 7.11 4.62 2.58
N SER A 70 7.76 3.69 1.89
CA SER A 70 7.96 3.77 0.45
C SER A 70 6.62 3.58 -0.30
N PHE A 71 6.61 3.95 -1.58
CA PHE A 71 5.43 3.72 -2.41
C PHE A 71 5.13 2.23 -2.59
N ALA A 72 6.17 1.39 -2.72
CA ALA A 72 6.03 -0.05 -2.82
C ALA A 72 5.47 -0.66 -1.53
N GLU A 73 6.00 -0.29 -0.36
CA GLU A 73 5.46 -0.73 0.93
C GLU A 73 4.01 -0.33 1.11
N THR A 74 3.65 0.91 0.75
CA THR A 74 2.27 1.39 0.85
C THR A 74 1.33 0.54 0.01
N ASN A 75 1.70 0.22 -1.25
CA ASN A 75 0.92 -0.65 -2.12
C ASN A 75 0.83 -2.08 -1.58
N ALA A 76 1.90 -2.63 -1.03
CA ALA A 76 1.88 -3.96 -0.41
C ALA A 76 0.86 -4.03 0.75
N TYR A 77 0.87 -3.04 1.65
CA TYR A 77 -0.11 -2.99 2.75
C TYR A 77 -1.54 -2.78 2.28
N ILE A 78 -1.76 -1.99 1.22
CA ILE A 78 -3.09 -1.83 0.60
C ILE A 78 -3.60 -3.20 0.11
N GLN A 79 -2.76 -3.98 -0.57
CA GLN A 79 -3.13 -5.30 -1.07
C GLN A 79 -3.49 -6.27 0.07
N LEU A 80 -2.69 -6.30 1.13
CA LEU A 80 -2.92 -7.18 2.27
C LEU A 80 -4.17 -6.81 3.07
N LEU A 81 -4.46 -5.51 3.19
CA LEU A 81 -5.72 -5.05 3.79
C LEU A 81 -6.93 -5.39 2.92
N ASP A 82 -6.81 -5.28 1.60
CA ASP A 82 -7.86 -5.67 0.67
C ASP A 82 -8.17 -7.17 0.77
N GLN A 83 -7.14 -8.02 0.84
CA GLN A 83 -7.27 -9.47 1.09
C GLN A 83 -7.95 -9.76 2.44
N ALA A 84 -7.69 -8.94 3.46
CA ALA A 84 -8.34 -9.02 4.76
C ALA A 84 -9.77 -8.43 4.78
N GLY A 85 -10.31 -8.05 3.63
CA GLY A 85 -11.66 -7.50 3.48
C GLY A 85 -11.78 -5.99 3.71
N LYS A 86 -10.66 -5.27 3.91
CA LYS A 86 -10.60 -3.82 4.01
C LYS A 86 -10.29 -3.21 2.64
N LYS A 87 -11.33 -2.92 1.86
CA LYS A 87 -11.21 -2.57 0.45
C LYS A 87 -11.16 -1.05 0.21
N GLY A 88 -10.40 -0.64 -0.79
CA GLY A 88 -10.36 0.73 -1.27
C GLY A 88 -10.16 1.76 -0.15
N SER A 89 -11.05 2.75 -0.05
CA SER A 89 -10.98 3.80 0.98
C SER A 89 -10.96 3.26 2.41
N GLU A 90 -11.67 2.17 2.71
CA GLU A 90 -11.67 1.57 4.05
C GLU A 90 -10.27 1.07 4.44
N GLY A 91 -9.59 0.38 3.52
CA GLY A 91 -8.21 -0.07 3.71
C GLY A 91 -7.25 1.10 3.89
N GLY A 92 -7.38 2.13 3.06
CA GLY A 92 -6.58 3.35 3.18
C GLY A 92 -6.76 4.07 4.51
N VAL A 93 -7.99 4.23 4.99
CA VAL A 93 -8.29 4.81 6.31
C VAL A 93 -7.72 3.95 7.43
N ALA A 94 -7.88 2.62 7.35
CA ALA A 94 -7.36 1.69 8.35
C ALA A 94 -5.83 1.77 8.45
N LEU A 95 -5.13 1.75 7.32
CA LEU A 95 -3.67 1.89 7.28
C LEU A 95 -3.23 3.25 7.83
N ARG A 96 -3.88 4.34 7.41
CA ARG A 96 -3.60 5.68 7.92
C ARG A 96 -3.72 5.74 9.44
N ASN A 97 -4.78 5.20 10.00
CA ASN A 97 -5.03 5.25 11.45
C ASN A 97 -3.98 4.44 12.23
N VAL A 98 -3.59 3.27 11.73
CA VAL A 98 -2.52 2.47 12.35
C VAL A 98 -1.19 3.21 12.29
N LEU A 99 -0.82 3.78 11.13
CA LEU A 99 0.40 4.57 10.97
C LEU A 99 0.43 5.78 11.91
N THR A 100 -0.67 6.52 12.00
CA THR A 100 -0.80 7.67 12.90
C THR A 100 -0.62 7.24 14.35
N THR A 101 -1.32 6.17 14.77
CA THR A 101 -1.20 5.63 16.14
C THR A 101 0.24 5.26 16.49
N LEU A 102 0.94 4.59 15.59
CA LEU A 102 2.34 4.21 15.83
C LEU A 102 3.27 5.42 15.87
N SER A 103 3.05 6.41 14.99
CA SER A 103 3.94 7.58 14.84
C SER A 103 3.81 8.59 15.98
N GLU A 104 2.67 8.63 16.67
CA GLU A 104 2.47 9.52 17.81
C GLU A 104 3.45 9.25 18.97
N GLY A 105 3.95 8.01 19.10
CA GLY A 105 4.90 7.62 20.15
C GLY A 105 4.39 7.81 21.56
N ARG A 106 3.38 8.65 21.69
CA ARG A 106 2.63 8.92 22.93
C ARG A 106 1.24 8.37 22.72
N PHE A 107 1.06 7.09 23.02
CA PHE A 107 -0.29 6.52 23.00
C PHE A 107 -1.20 7.35 23.91
N THR A 108 -2.34 7.77 23.38
CA THR A 108 -3.30 8.69 24.04
C THR A 108 -3.78 8.18 25.40
N SER A 109 -3.67 6.89 25.65
CA SER A 109 -3.99 6.25 26.91
C SER A 109 -2.72 5.83 27.67
N LYS A 110 -2.55 6.36 28.87
CA LYS A 110 -1.51 5.89 29.79
C LYS A 110 -1.56 4.36 29.98
N LEU A 111 -2.78 3.79 29.98
CA LEU A 111 -2.98 2.34 30.08
C LEU A 111 -2.43 1.57 28.86
N ALA A 112 -2.49 2.17 27.67
CA ALA A 112 -1.88 1.58 26.48
C ALA A 112 -0.34 1.59 26.57
N ALA A 113 0.25 2.72 26.96
CA ALA A 113 1.69 2.86 27.12
C ALA A 113 2.24 1.93 28.22
N ASP A 114 1.57 1.87 29.38
CA ASP A 114 1.95 0.99 30.48
C ASP A 114 1.83 -0.49 30.08
N GLY A 115 0.78 -0.87 29.35
CA GLY A 115 0.58 -2.23 28.84
C GLY A 115 1.65 -2.64 27.83
N LEU A 116 2.00 -1.76 26.88
CA LEU A 116 3.11 -1.99 25.94
C LEU A 116 4.44 -2.18 26.67
N LYS A 117 4.72 -1.32 27.64
CA LYS A 117 5.92 -1.42 28.47
C LYS A 117 5.97 -2.72 29.27
N ALA A 118 4.85 -3.14 29.85
CA ALA A 118 4.74 -4.42 30.57
C ALA A 118 5.00 -5.63 29.66
N ALA A 119 4.61 -5.53 28.38
CA ALA A 119 4.90 -6.53 27.35
C ALA A 119 6.34 -6.44 26.78
N GLY A 120 7.16 -5.54 27.29
CA GLY A 120 8.53 -5.31 26.81
C GLY A 120 8.59 -4.69 25.42
N ILE A 121 7.60 -3.86 25.05
CA ILE A 121 7.53 -3.14 23.77
C ILE A 121 7.82 -1.66 24.03
N SER A 122 8.84 -1.15 23.34
CA SER A 122 9.21 0.27 23.40
C SER A 122 8.29 1.11 22.51
N THR A 123 7.66 2.13 23.08
CA THR A 123 6.86 3.10 22.33
C THR A 123 7.71 3.92 21.37
N ASP A 124 8.96 4.25 21.74
CA ASP A 124 9.90 4.96 20.88
C ASP A 124 10.32 4.11 19.67
N TYR A 125 10.47 2.79 19.86
CA TYR A 125 10.72 1.87 18.76
C TYR A 125 9.55 1.84 17.77
N LEU A 126 8.31 1.79 18.28
CA LEU A 126 7.11 1.80 17.46
C LEU A 126 6.94 3.12 16.67
N ALA A 127 7.32 4.24 17.27
CA ALA A 127 7.21 5.56 16.64
C ALA A 127 8.34 5.88 15.66
N ASN A 128 9.44 5.14 15.70
CA ASN A 128 10.61 5.44 14.88
C ASN A 128 10.38 5.09 13.41
N SER A 129 10.13 6.10 12.57
CA SER A 129 9.90 5.95 11.13
C SER A 129 11.13 5.48 10.34
N SER A 130 12.34 5.53 10.93
CA SER A 130 13.54 4.95 10.31
C SER A 130 13.59 3.42 10.39
N ILE A 131 12.73 2.82 11.23
CA ILE A 131 12.58 1.38 11.32
C ILE A 131 11.45 0.95 10.37
N PRO A 132 11.67 -0.02 9.48
CA PRO A 132 10.63 -0.50 8.57
C PRO A 132 9.34 -0.87 9.31
N LEU A 133 8.18 -0.57 8.71
CA LEU A 133 6.89 -0.80 9.37
C LEU A 133 6.69 -2.27 9.74
N HIS A 134 7.08 -3.20 8.88
CA HIS A 134 6.98 -4.64 9.15
C HIS A 134 7.73 -5.06 10.41
N GLU A 135 8.91 -4.50 10.68
CA GLU A 135 9.67 -4.75 11.91
C GLU A 135 8.94 -4.23 13.15
N ARG A 136 8.40 -3.02 13.06
CA ARG A 136 7.61 -2.42 14.16
C ARG A 136 6.35 -3.26 14.44
N LEU A 137 5.65 -3.70 13.40
CA LEU A 137 4.46 -4.55 13.52
C LEU A 137 4.77 -5.93 14.12
N LYS A 138 5.91 -6.54 13.74
CA LYS A 138 6.35 -7.83 14.31
C LYS A 138 6.49 -7.79 15.83
N THR A 139 6.93 -6.68 16.40
CA THR A 139 7.04 -6.55 17.86
C THR A 139 5.68 -6.62 18.56
N LEU A 140 4.61 -6.19 17.88
CA LEU A 140 3.24 -6.20 18.39
C LEU A 140 2.60 -7.60 18.41
N ARG A 141 3.21 -8.60 17.78
CA ARG A 141 2.78 -10.01 17.89
C ARG A 141 2.72 -10.50 19.32
N LYS A 142 3.55 -9.93 20.20
CA LYS A 142 3.56 -10.26 21.64
C LYS A 142 2.23 -9.95 22.34
N ILE A 143 1.47 -8.98 21.84
CA ILE A 143 0.23 -8.52 22.46
C ILE A 143 -1.02 -8.78 21.60
N GLN A 144 -0.88 -9.35 20.41
CA GLN A 144 -2.02 -9.52 19.48
C GLN A 144 -3.15 -10.41 20.06
N GLY A 145 -2.84 -11.30 20.99
CA GLY A 145 -3.81 -12.11 21.73
C GLY A 145 -4.51 -11.36 22.87
N ASP A 146 -3.97 -10.23 23.32
CA ASP A 146 -4.59 -9.38 24.33
C ASP A 146 -5.51 -8.34 23.66
N THR A 147 -6.76 -8.73 23.43
CA THR A 147 -7.75 -7.87 22.78
C THR A 147 -8.04 -6.59 23.56
N ALA A 148 -7.91 -6.61 24.89
CA ALA A 148 -8.11 -5.44 25.73
C ALA A 148 -6.98 -4.44 25.55
N LEU A 149 -5.73 -4.90 25.49
CA LEU A 149 -4.57 -4.04 25.22
C LEU A 149 -4.58 -3.55 23.77
N MET A 150 -4.84 -4.42 22.81
CA MET A 150 -4.98 -4.04 21.38
C MET A 150 -6.05 -2.95 21.17
N THR A 151 -7.18 -3.07 21.86
CA THR A 151 -8.23 -2.05 21.84
C THR A 151 -7.76 -0.71 22.44
N LYS A 152 -6.97 -0.77 23.51
CA LYS A 152 -6.42 0.46 24.13
C LYS A 152 -5.38 1.14 23.24
N VAL A 153 -4.61 0.35 22.47
CA VAL A 153 -3.57 0.87 21.57
C VAL A 153 -4.18 1.43 20.29
N PHE A 154 -5.05 0.69 19.61
CA PHE A 154 -5.54 1.02 18.27
C PHE A 154 -6.99 1.54 18.23
N GLY A 155 -7.73 1.44 19.32
CA GLY A 155 -9.17 1.67 19.34
C GLY A 155 -9.95 0.46 18.81
N LYS A 156 -11.23 0.39 19.16
CA LYS A 156 -12.11 -0.72 18.74
C LYS A 156 -12.24 -0.82 17.21
N GLU A 157 -12.29 0.34 16.55
CA GLU A 157 -12.53 0.44 15.10
C GLU A 157 -11.33 -0.03 14.28
N ASN A 158 -10.10 0.20 14.78
CA ASN A 158 -8.88 -0.11 14.04
C ASN A 158 -8.22 -1.43 14.48
N MET A 159 -8.70 -2.05 15.56
CA MET A 159 -8.09 -3.26 16.11
C MET A 159 -8.01 -4.40 15.09
N ALA A 160 -9.08 -4.65 14.34
CA ALA A 160 -9.10 -5.71 13.34
C ALA A 160 -8.08 -5.47 12.21
N ALA A 161 -7.97 -4.23 11.74
CA ALA A 161 -6.99 -3.84 10.73
C ALA A 161 -5.56 -3.94 11.28
N ALA A 162 -5.32 -3.51 12.52
CA ALA A 162 -4.01 -3.65 13.17
C ALA A 162 -3.59 -5.11 13.30
N ILE A 163 -4.51 -5.99 13.69
CA ILE A 163 -4.25 -7.45 13.75
C ILE A 163 -3.92 -8.01 12.36
N ALA A 164 -4.67 -7.62 11.32
CA ALA A 164 -4.38 -8.03 9.95
C ALA A 164 -2.97 -7.61 9.52
N LEU A 165 -2.59 -6.35 9.75
CA LEU A 165 -1.26 -5.83 9.42
C LEU A 165 -0.14 -6.52 10.23
N ILE A 166 -0.37 -6.82 11.51
CA ILE A 166 0.59 -7.54 12.36
C ILE A 166 0.80 -8.96 11.84
N ASN A 167 -0.27 -9.65 11.45
CA ASN A 167 -0.20 -11.03 10.96
C ASN A 167 0.49 -11.11 9.60
N THR A 168 0.30 -10.13 8.74
CA THR A 168 0.84 -10.09 7.38
C THR A 168 2.15 -9.30 7.26
N ALA A 169 2.81 -8.97 8.37
CA ALA A 169 4.03 -8.13 8.35
C ALA A 169 5.17 -8.75 7.52
N ASP A 170 5.36 -10.08 7.56
CA ASP A 170 6.37 -10.75 6.73
C ASP A 170 5.97 -10.78 5.25
N GLU A 171 4.69 -10.97 4.97
CA GLU A 171 4.14 -10.95 3.61
C GLU A 171 4.24 -9.54 2.99
N ALA A 172 4.05 -8.48 3.81
CA ALA A 172 4.21 -7.11 3.36
C ALA A 172 5.64 -6.80 2.92
N GLU A 173 6.63 -7.28 3.67
CA GLU A 173 8.03 -7.17 3.29
C GLU A 173 8.32 -7.91 1.97
N ALA A 174 7.87 -9.15 1.85
CA ALA A 174 8.07 -9.97 0.66
C ALA A 174 7.37 -9.35 -0.57
N MET A 175 6.12 -8.92 -0.42
CA MET A 175 5.34 -8.30 -1.49
C MET A 175 5.95 -6.97 -1.92
N SER A 176 6.35 -6.10 -1.00
CA SER A 176 7.00 -4.82 -1.31
C SER A 176 8.25 -5.04 -2.18
N LYS A 177 9.09 -6.00 -1.81
CA LYS A 177 10.28 -6.35 -2.59
C LYS A 177 9.95 -6.95 -3.97
N SER A 178 8.86 -7.70 -4.09
CA SER A 178 8.47 -8.35 -5.35
C SER A 178 7.88 -7.39 -6.38
N ILE A 179 7.27 -6.30 -5.94
CA ILE A 179 6.66 -5.31 -6.83
C ILE A 179 7.60 -4.15 -7.17
N GLU A 180 8.69 -3.98 -6.42
CA GLU A 180 9.70 -2.96 -6.67
C GLU A 180 10.66 -3.37 -7.79
N GLY A 181 11.08 -2.41 -8.63
CA GLY A 181 12.03 -2.65 -9.72
C GLY A 181 11.49 -3.51 -10.88
N THR A 182 10.17 -3.71 -10.96
CA THR A 182 9.53 -4.47 -12.06
C THR A 182 9.34 -3.62 -13.31
N ASN A 183 9.10 -4.28 -14.46
CA ASN A 183 8.67 -3.66 -15.72
C ASN A 183 7.20 -4.01 -16.04
N SER A 184 6.41 -4.32 -15.04
CA SER A 184 5.07 -4.92 -15.16
C SER A 184 4.12 -4.08 -16.02
N ALA A 185 4.14 -2.76 -15.91
CA ALA A 185 3.28 -1.88 -16.70
C ALA A 185 3.66 -1.92 -18.19
N VAL A 186 4.96 -1.97 -18.51
CA VAL A 186 5.46 -2.04 -19.89
C VAL A 186 5.15 -3.39 -20.50
N GLU A 187 5.33 -4.46 -19.76
CA GLU A 187 4.99 -5.82 -20.20
C GLU A 187 3.50 -5.97 -20.50
N GLN A 188 2.63 -5.47 -19.62
CA GLN A 188 1.18 -5.47 -19.85
C GLN A 188 0.79 -4.65 -21.07
N ALA A 189 1.39 -3.48 -21.27
CA ALA A 189 1.13 -2.66 -22.45
C ALA A 189 1.52 -3.43 -23.74
N GLY A 190 2.66 -4.14 -23.73
CA GLY A 190 3.10 -4.99 -24.82
C GLY A 190 2.07 -6.07 -25.17
N VAL A 191 1.62 -6.83 -24.16
CA VAL A 191 0.60 -7.89 -24.33
C VAL A 191 -0.71 -7.34 -24.90
N ILE A 192 -1.16 -6.19 -24.42
CA ILE A 192 -2.39 -5.54 -24.91
C ILE A 192 -2.23 -5.11 -26.38
N MET A 193 -1.08 -4.53 -26.73
CA MET A 193 -0.80 -4.09 -28.10
C MET A 193 -0.74 -5.27 -29.08
N GLU A 194 -0.08 -6.37 -28.71
CA GLU A 194 -0.03 -7.60 -29.49
C GLU A 194 -1.44 -8.18 -29.71
N SER A 195 -2.22 -8.32 -28.65
CA SER A 195 -3.57 -8.86 -28.75
C SER A 195 -4.51 -7.96 -29.57
N THR A 196 -4.31 -6.66 -29.55
CA THR A 196 -5.07 -5.70 -30.36
C THR A 196 -4.66 -5.78 -31.84
N ALA A 197 -3.36 -5.90 -32.10
CA ALA A 197 -2.85 -6.10 -33.47
C ALA A 197 -3.37 -7.40 -34.07
N GLU A 198 -3.38 -8.51 -33.33
CA GLU A 198 -3.96 -9.78 -33.77
C GLU A 198 -5.45 -9.68 -34.03
N LYS A 199 -6.23 -9.01 -33.18
CA LYS A 199 -7.65 -8.80 -33.39
C LYS A 199 -7.93 -7.97 -34.64
N ASN A 200 -7.17 -6.92 -34.87
CA ASN A 200 -7.30 -6.09 -36.06
C ASN A 200 -6.93 -6.85 -37.32
N ALA A 201 -5.86 -7.65 -37.28
CA ALA A 201 -5.49 -8.51 -38.43
C ALA A 201 -6.61 -9.53 -38.79
N ARG A 202 -7.24 -10.16 -37.77
CA ARG A 202 -8.36 -11.08 -38.00
C ARG A 202 -9.59 -10.37 -38.56
N LEU A 203 -9.89 -9.15 -38.09
CA LEU A 203 -11.02 -8.36 -38.64
C LEU A 203 -10.75 -7.94 -40.08
N THR A 204 -9.53 -7.54 -40.43
CA THR A 204 -9.14 -7.18 -41.78
C THR A 204 -9.31 -8.40 -42.74
N ALA A 205 -8.83 -9.58 -42.32
CA ALA A 205 -8.98 -10.80 -43.10
C ALA A 205 -10.44 -11.21 -43.29
N GLN A 206 -11.35 -10.94 -42.36
CA GLN A 206 -12.78 -11.20 -42.47
C GLN A 206 -13.52 -10.23 -43.37
N VAL A 207 -12.96 -9.07 -43.66
CA VAL A 207 -13.56 -8.05 -44.56
C VAL A 207 -13.10 -8.24 -46.00
N GLU A 208 -11.96 -8.92 -46.21
CA GLU A 208 -11.39 -9.20 -47.53
C GLU A 208 -11.93 -10.51 -48.17
N ASP A 209 -12.67 -11.35 -47.43
CA ASP A 209 -13.41 -12.54 -47.92
C ASP A 209 -14.88 -12.17 -48.23
#